data_ea1055f00eed691209f31b3e2ccbc059
#
_entry.id   ea1055f00eed691209f31b3e2ccbc059
#
_cell.length_a   1.000
_cell.length_b   1.000
_cell.length_c   1.000
_cell.angle_alpha   90.00
_cell.angle_beta   90.00
_cell.angle_gamma   90.00
#
_symmetry.space_group_name_H-M   'P 1'
#
loop_
_entity.id
_entity.type
_entity.pdbx_description
1 polymer ?
#
loop_
_entity_poly.entity_id
_entity_poly.type
_entity_poly.pdbx_seq_one_letter_code
_entity_poly.pdbx_strand_id
1 'polypeptide(L)'
;MKKALLFPVFSLMLLLMAARPAAEVELIKKRVLSERVEILIPKGFEVMSEQQMDFIYAKAQSRPSVIYTNSKEASISFTYTDNTADQDMIQMYTDNFIKTYSKQFPEAKWFGKGMKDVSGRHVGYLELMKPELGHEVYNLIFFTDVEGKLLMCTFTCADRQKPEWEMVAKQIMNSLKSNG
;
A
#
# COMPACT_ATOMS: atom_id res chain seq x y z
N MET A 1 12.95 -76.57 3.36
CA MET A 1 13.59 -75.41 2.77
C MET A 1 12.59 -74.26 2.75
N LYS A 2 12.67 -73.38 3.74
CA LYS A 2 11.76 -72.21 3.86
C LYS A 2 12.51 -70.98 3.33
N LYS A 3 12.01 -70.37 2.22
CA LYS A 3 12.55 -69.14 1.67
C LYS A 3 11.94 -67.98 2.43
N ALA A 4 12.78 -67.22 3.16
CA ALA A 4 12.38 -65.96 3.77
C ALA A 4 12.37 -64.86 2.73
N LEU A 5 11.21 -64.20 2.56
CA LEU A 5 11.03 -63.04 1.71
C LEU A 5 11.41 -61.79 2.53
N LEU A 6 12.51 -61.16 2.19
CA LEU A 6 12.88 -59.84 2.74
C LEU A 6 12.08 -58.76 1.97
N PHE A 7 11.20 -58.05 2.67
CA PHE A 7 10.61 -56.79 2.19
C PHE A 7 11.57 -55.66 2.53
N PRO A 8 11.95 -54.79 1.56
CA PRO A 8 12.66 -53.57 1.90
C PRO A 8 11.61 -52.53 2.39
N VAL A 9 11.76 -52.12 3.63
CA VAL A 9 11.06 -50.99 4.20
C VAL A 9 11.61 -49.73 3.55
N PHE A 10 10.89 -49.20 2.55
CA PHE A 10 11.18 -47.90 1.94
C PHE A 10 10.69 -46.80 2.89
N SER A 11 11.62 -46.28 3.70
CA SER A 11 11.36 -45.15 4.60
C SER A 11 11.11 -43.92 3.78
N LEU A 12 9.83 -43.57 3.61
CA LEU A 12 9.36 -42.31 3.00
C LEU A 12 9.63 -41.19 4.00
N MET A 13 10.81 -40.60 3.90
CA MET A 13 11.18 -39.39 4.64
C MET A 13 10.42 -38.21 4.01
N LEU A 14 9.22 -37.90 4.53
CA LEU A 14 8.51 -36.68 4.21
C LEU A 14 9.36 -35.49 4.69
N LEU A 15 10.06 -34.83 3.76
CA LEU A 15 10.59 -33.48 3.98
C LEU A 15 9.41 -32.54 4.17
N LEU A 16 9.04 -32.31 5.41
CA LEU A 16 8.24 -31.13 5.79
C LEU A 16 9.10 -29.89 5.49
N MET A 17 8.94 -29.34 4.28
CA MET A 17 9.35 -27.97 4.01
C MET A 17 8.47 -27.08 4.87
N ALA A 18 8.94 -26.80 6.08
CA ALA A 18 8.35 -25.74 6.90
C ALA A 18 8.51 -24.44 6.10
N ALA A 19 7.45 -24.01 5.44
CA ALA A 19 7.38 -22.66 4.90
C ALA A 19 7.68 -21.72 6.07
N ARG A 20 8.83 -21.05 6.02
CA ARG A 20 9.14 -20.00 6.99
C ARG A 20 8.02 -18.98 6.86
N PRO A 21 7.29 -18.66 7.94
CA PRO A 21 6.36 -17.55 7.89
C PRO A 21 7.17 -16.32 7.47
N ALA A 22 6.70 -15.60 6.45
CA ALA A 22 7.26 -14.30 6.10
C ALA A 22 7.34 -13.49 7.40
N ALA A 23 8.48 -12.88 7.67
CA ALA A 23 8.65 -12.08 8.89
C ALA A 23 7.52 -11.03 8.90
N GLU A 24 6.68 -11.07 9.93
CA GLU A 24 5.57 -10.14 10.07
C GLU A 24 6.13 -8.73 10.18
N VAL A 25 5.73 -7.84 9.27
CA VAL A 25 6.17 -6.46 9.26
C VAL A 25 5.56 -5.75 10.47
N GLU A 26 6.40 -5.35 11.41
CA GLU A 26 5.96 -4.60 12.59
C GLU A 26 5.46 -3.21 12.17
N LEU A 27 4.22 -2.88 12.55
CA LEU A 27 3.59 -1.59 12.28
C LEU A 27 3.57 -0.75 13.56
N ILE A 28 3.97 0.51 13.46
CA ILE A 28 3.95 1.48 14.55
C ILE A 28 3.02 2.64 14.24
N LYS A 29 2.33 3.11 15.26
CA LYS A 29 1.44 4.26 15.14
C LYS A 29 2.25 5.54 14.95
N LYS A 30 1.89 6.31 13.94
CA LYS A 30 2.44 7.64 13.66
C LYS A 30 1.34 8.67 13.54
N ARG A 31 1.65 9.90 13.91
CA ARG A 31 0.86 11.07 13.58
C ARG A 31 1.57 11.87 12.51
N VAL A 32 0.88 12.15 11.44
CA VAL A 32 1.43 12.82 10.25
C VAL A 32 0.65 14.09 9.93
N LEU A 33 1.19 14.93 9.05
CA LEU A 33 0.56 16.18 8.61
C LEU A 33 0.18 17.10 9.77
N SER A 34 1.14 17.42 10.63
CA SER A 34 0.93 18.24 11.85
C SER A 34 -0.15 17.64 12.77
N GLU A 35 -0.07 16.33 12.98
CA GLU A 35 -0.96 15.55 13.87
C GLU A 35 -2.42 15.40 13.42
N ARG A 36 -2.77 15.87 12.21
CA ARG A 36 -4.14 15.75 11.66
C ARG A 36 -4.56 14.33 11.35
N VAL A 37 -3.58 13.45 11.13
CA VAL A 37 -3.82 12.05 10.72
C VAL A 37 -3.01 11.11 11.60
N GLU A 38 -3.68 10.13 12.20
CA GLU A 38 -3.07 8.99 12.87
C GLU A 38 -3.15 7.77 11.95
N ILE A 39 -2.03 7.08 11.74
CA ILE A 39 -1.94 5.94 10.84
C ILE A 39 -0.81 5.00 11.26
N LEU A 40 -0.90 3.72 10.90
CA LEU A 40 0.19 2.77 11.08
C LEU A 40 1.21 2.93 9.95
N ILE A 41 2.49 2.94 10.31
CA ILE A 41 3.62 2.98 9.37
C ILE A 41 4.55 1.80 9.71
N PRO A 42 5.15 1.10 8.74
CA PRO A 42 6.10 0.05 9.01
C PRO A 42 7.28 0.56 9.85
N LYS A 43 7.63 -0.18 10.89
CA LYS A 43 8.81 0.11 11.70
C LYS A 43 10.06 0.07 10.81
N GLY A 44 10.92 1.08 10.93
CA GLY A 44 12.08 1.22 10.08
C GLY A 44 11.85 2.01 8.78
N PHE A 45 10.62 2.43 8.49
CA PHE A 45 10.41 3.46 7.49
C PHE A 45 10.81 4.82 8.05
N GLU A 46 11.61 5.54 7.28
CA GLU A 46 12.10 6.87 7.61
C GLU A 46 11.46 7.93 6.71
N VAL A 47 11.35 9.13 7.21
CA VAL A 47 10.86 10.27 6.41
C VAL A 47 11.90 10.59 5.34
N MET A 48 11.47 10.66 4.09
CA MET A 48 12.31 11.10 2.98
C MET A 48 12.73 12.56 3.21
N SER A 49 14.01 12.86 3.08
CA SER A 49 14.53 14.22 3.27
C SER A 49 14.00 15.19 2.20
N GLU A 50 13.92 16.48 2.52
CA GLU A 50 13.52 17.52 1.58
C GLU A 50 14.41 17.51 0.32
N GLN A 51 15.71 17.33 0.49
CA GLN A 51 16.66 17.25 -0.64
C GLN A 51 16.35 16.07 -1.57
N GLN A 52 16.01 14.91 -1.04
CA GLN A 52 15.59 13.75 -1.86
C GLN A 52 14.26 14.01 -2.55
N MET A 53 13.30 14.61 -1.85
CA MET A 53 12.00 14.98 -2.40
C MET A 53 12.17 16.01 -3.55
N ASP A 54 13.00 17.03 -3.36
CA ASP A 54 13.29 18.04 -4.39
C ASP A 54 13.93 17.42 -5.64
N PHE A 55 14.81 16.45 -5.47
CA PHE A 55 15.43 15.74 -6.59
C PHE A 55 14.41 14.88 -7.35
N ILE A 56 13.59 14.09 -6.64
CA ILE A 56 12.63 13.16 -7.25
C ILE A 56 11.47 13.91 -7.92
N TYR A 57 10.96 14.96 -7.26
CA TYR A 57 9.78 15.71 -7.71
C TYR A 57 10.11 17.05 -8.39
N ALA A 58 11.38 17.29 -8.79
CA ALA A 58 11.82 18.55 -9.41
C ALA A 58 10.97 19.00 -10.62
N LYS A 59 10.37 18.07 -11.35
CA LYS A 59 9.54 18.32 -12.54
C LYS A 59 8.10 17.84 -12.38
N ALA A 60 7.70 17.40 -11.20
CA ALA A 60 6.35 16.89 -10.96
C ALA A 60 5.35 18.04 -10.81
N GLN A 61 4.15 17.88 -11.36
CA GLN A 61 3.05 18.83 -11.19
C GLN A 61 2.52 18.86 -9.75
N SER A 62 2.71 17.78 -9.01
CA SER A 62 2.33 17.66 -7.61
C SER A 62 3.44 16.95 -6.84
N ARG A 63 3.69 17.41 -5.64
CA ARG A 63 4.66 16.84 -4.72
C ARG A 63 3.92 16.35 -3.47
N PRO A 64 4.20 15.15 -2.98
CA PRO A 64 3.69 14.72 -1.69
C PRO A 64 4.12 15.66 -0.55
N SER A 65 3.27 15.79 0.47
CA SER A 65 3.58 16.56 1.67
C SER A 65 4.62 15.85 2.53
N VAL A 66 4.57 14.51 2.58
CA VAL A 66 5.55 13.68 3.28
C VAL A 66 5.57 12.27 2.68
N ILE A 67 6.76 11.65 2.67
CA ILE A 67 6.96 10.26 2.25
C ILE A 67 7.71 9.53 3.36
N TYR A 68 7.21 8.36 3.74
CA TYR A 68 7.93 7.38 4.55
C TYR A 68 8.39 6.23 3.66
N THR A 69 9.63 5.80 3.81
CA THR A 69 10.23 4.76 2.95
C THR A 69 11.33 4.01 3.68
N ASN A 70 11.56 2.77 3.28
CA ASN A 70 12.79 2.03 3.61
C ASN A 70 13.86 2.16 2.51
N SER A 71 13.65 3.06 1.54
CA SER A 71 14.54 3.40 0.42
C SER A 71 14.79 2.29 -0.61
N LYS A 72 14.36 1.05 -0.35
CA LYS A 72 14.68 -0.10 -1.19
C LYS A 72 13.48 -0.90 -1.68
N GLU A 73 12.42 -0.94 -0.90
CA GLU A 73 11.36 -1.91 -1.11
C GLU A 73 9.99 -1.27 -1.27
N ALA A 74 9.65 -0.38 -0.36
CA ALA A 74 8.33 0.21 -0.34
C ALA A 74 8.34 1.64 0.18
N SER A 75 7.29 2.36 -0.14
CA SER A 75 7.05 3.70 0.38
C SER A 75 5.56 3.95 0.61
N ILE A 76 5.26 4.86 1.51
CA ILE A 76 3.95 5.47 1.66
C ILE A 76 4.08 6.98 1.60
N SER A 77 3.34 7.60 0.69
CA SER A 77 3.28 9.04 0.51
C SER A 77 1.93 9.60 0.96
N PHE A 78 1.96 10.80 1.47
CA PHE A 78 0.78 11.58 1.86
C PHE A 78 0.79 12.88 1.08
N THR A 79 -0.26 13.12 0.31
CA THR A 79 -0.47 14.35 -0.45
C THR A 79 -1.70 15.06 0.10
N TYR A 80 -1.49 16.11 0.86
CA TYR A 80 -2.55 16.98 1.35
C TYR A 80 -2.79 18.06 0.32
N THR A 81 -3.94 18.01 -0.33
CA THR A 81 -4.24 18.88 -1.50
C THR A 81 -4.99 20.13 -1.07
N ASP A 82 -5.09 21.10 -1.99
CA ASP A 82 -5.98 22.27 -1.83
C ASP A 82 -7.41 22.02 -2.33
N ASN A 83 -7.69 20.81 -2.83
CA ASN A 83 -9.03 20.44 -3.28
C ASN A 83 -9.98 20.33 -2.09
N THR A 84 -11.11 21.03 -2.16
CA THR A 84 -12.18 20.89 -1.17
C THR A 84 -12.70 19.46 -1.15
N ALA A 85 -12.85 18.88 0.02
CA ALA A 85 -13.43 17.56 0.19
C ALA A 85 -14.16 17.44 1.53
N ASP A 86 -15.24 16.70 1.51
CA ASP A 86 -15.99 16.23 2.67
C ASP A 86 -16.39 14.77 2.47
N GLN A 87 -17.04 14.18 3.47
CA GLN A 87 -17.43 12.77 3.43
C GLN A 87 -18.42 12.44 2.31
N ASP A 88 -19.30 13.37 1.94
CA ASP A 88 -20.29 13.18 0.88
C ASP A 88 -19.63 13.19 -0.50
N MET A 89 -18.48 13.86 -0.63
CA MET A 89 -17.72 13.96 -1.88
C MET A 89 -16.82 12.74 -2.15
N ILE A 90 -16.56 11.87 -1.19
CA ILE A 90 -15.60 10.75 -1.36
C ILE A 90 -16.04 9.79 -2.47
N GLN A 91 -17.34 9.51 -2.61
CA GLN A 91 -17.82 8.68 -3.71
C GLN A 91 -17.55 9.33 -5.08
N MET A 92 -17.80 10.61 -5.24
CA MET A 92 -17.50 11.36 -6.47
C MET A 92 -15.98 11.30 -6.81
N TYR A 93 -15.12 11.52 -5.82
CA TYR A 93 -13.67 11.38 -6.02
C TYR A 93 -13.30 9.97 -6.43
N THR A 94 -13.89 8.95 -5.80
CA THR A 94 -13.66 7.54 -6.12
C THR A 94 -13.95 7.25 -7.59
N ASP A 95 -15.14 7.64 -8.07
CA ASP A 95 -15.56 7.42 -9.46
C ASP A 95 -14.66 8.17 -10.45
N ASN A 96 -14.29 9.40 -10.13
CA ASN A 96 -13.41 10.21 -10.95
C ASN A 96 -11.99 9.62 -11.02
N PHE A 97 -11.42 9.17 -9.91
CA PHE A 97 -10.10 8.56 -9.92
C PHE A 97 -10.10 7.21 -10.64
N ILE A 98 -11.12 6.37 -10.44
CA ILE A 98 -11.26 5.12 -11.19
C ILE A 98 -11.28 5.40 -12.70
N LYS A 99 -12.09 6.36 -13.14
CA LYS A 99 -12.18 6.75 -14.57
C LYS A 99 -10.85 7.27 -15.09
N THR A 100 -10.18 8.14 -14.34
CA THR A 100 -8.90 8.76 -14.71
C THR A 100 -7.80 7.71 -14.82
N TYR A 101 -7.63 6.87 -13.81
CA TYR A 101 -6.60 5.82 -13.80
C TYR A 101 -6.85 4.75 -14.86
N SER A 102 -8.11 4.35 -15.09
CA SER A 102 -8.45 3.40 -16.17
C SER A 102 -8.12 3.94 -17.56
N LYS A 103 -8.25 5.27 -17.77
CA LYS A 103 -7.89 5.91 -19.03
C LYS A 103 -6.38 6.10 -19.17
N GLN A 104 -5.69 6.48 -18.08
CA GLN A 104 -4.26 6.76 -18.09
C GLN A 104 -3.42 5.49 -18.14
N PHE A 105 -3.89 4.41 -17.51
CA PHE A 105 -3.22 3.12 -17.43
C PHE A 105 -4.13 1.99 -17.91
N PRO A 106 -4.41 1.90 -19.22
CA PRO A 106 -5.34 0.90 -19.76
C PRO A 106 -4.85 -0.53 -19.55
N GLU A 107 -3.54 -0.73 -19.39
CA GLU A 107 -2.92 -2.05 -19.15
C GLU A 107 -2.80 -2.40 -17.66
N ALA A 108 -3.24 -1.50 -16.75
CA ALA A 108 -3.14 -1.76 -15.32
C ALA A 108 -3.96 -2.98 -14.90
N LYS A 109 -3.37 -3.81 -14.04
CA LYS A 109 -4.07 -4.94 -13.41
C LYS A 109 -4.71 -4.45 -12.12
N TRP A 110 -6.04 -4.48 -12.06
CA TRP A 110 -6.81 -4.04 -10.90
C TRP A 110 -7.02 -5.21 -9.93
N PHE A 111 -6.77 -4.96 -8.63
CA PHE A 111 -7.02 -5.92 -7.55
C PHE A 111 -8.22 -5.51 -6.70
N GLY A 112 -8.50 -4.20 -6.60
CA GLY A 112 -9.63 -3.66 -5.88
C GLY A 112 -9.82 -2.17 -6.16
N LYS A 113 -11.05 -1.71 -6.03
CA LYS A 113 -11.39 -0.29 -6.14
C LYS A 113 -12.78 -0.04 -5.57
N GLY A 114 -13.01 1.15 -5.04
CA GLY A 114 -14.30 1.53 -4.49
C GLY A 114 -14.15 2.38 -3.25
N MET A 115 -15.16 2.32 -2.40
CA MET A 115 -15.23 3.02 -1.13
C MET A 115 -15.48 2.04 0.01
N LYS A 116 -14.98 2.33 1.19
CA LYS A 116 -15.20 1.54 2.41
C LYS A 116 -15.20 2.45 3.65
N ASP A 117 -15.79 1.95 4.73
CA ASP A 117 -15.72 2.62 6.02
C ASP A 117 -14.43 2.23 6.76
N VAL A 118 -13.68 3.23 7.19
CA VAL A 118 -12.48 3.07 8.00
C VAL A 118 -12.57 4.01 9.20
N SER A 119 -12.58 3.46 10.39
CA SER A 119 -12.70 4.23 11.64
C SER A 119 -13.92 5.19 11.67
N GLY A 120 -15.03 4.80 11.01
CA GLY A 120 -16.27 5.58 10.94
C GLY A 120 -16.25 6.70 9.87
N ARG A 121 -15.32 6.65 8.93
CA ARG A 121 -15.23 7.62 7.82
C ARG A 121 -15.17 6.88 6.47
N HIS A 122 -15.74 7.51 5.45
CA HIS A 122 -15.62 7.02 4.08
C HIS A 122 -14.20 7.23 3.57
N VAL A 123 -13.63 6.15 3.04
CA VAL A 123 -12.31 6.12 2.41
C VAL A 123 -12.46 5.52 1.02
N GLY A 124 -12.17 6.32 -0.01
CA GLY A 124 -12.06 5.81 -1.37
C GLY A 124 -10.73 5.09 -1.56
N TYR A 125 -10.69 4.06 -2.41
CA TYR A 125 -9.44 3.35 -2.68
C TYR A 125 -9.36 2.78 -4.09
N LEU A 126 -8.12 2.67 -4.59
CA LEU A 126 -7.73 2.02 -5.82
C LEU A 126 -6.53 1.11 -5.54
N GLU A 127 -6.64 -0.16 -5.87
CA GLU A 127 -5.57 -1.15 -5.73
C GLU A 127 -5.23 -1.71 -7.11
N LEU A 128 -4.01 -1.43 -7.59
CA LEU A 128 -3.62 -1.77 -8.95
C LEU A 128 -2.12 -2.01 -9.08
N MET A 129 -1.76 -2.77 -10.10
CA MET A 129 -0.40 -2.85 -10.65
C MET A 129 -0.38 -2.07 -11.94
N LYS A 130 0.57 -1.14 -12.09
CA LYS A 130 0.73 -0.34 -13.31
C LYS A 130 2.18 -0.27 -13.73
N PRO A 131 2.46 -0.09 -15.04
CA PRO A 131 3.82 0.16 -15.50
C PRO A 131 4.30 1.54 -15.02
N GLU A 132 5.54 1.58 -14.55
CA GLU A 132 6.23 2.82 -14.15
C GLU A 132 7.73 2.67 -14.41
N LEU A 133 8.29 3.56 -15.25
CA LEU A 133 9.72 3.57 -15.61
C LEU A 133 10.27 2.21 -16.08
N GLY A 134 9.45 1.43 -16.82
CA GLY A 134 9.84 0.13 -17.37
C GLY A 134 9.70 -1.05 -16.41
N HIS A 135 9.09 -0.85 -15.26
CA HIS A 135 8.80 -1.89 -14.26
C HIS A 135 7.31 -1.91 -13.92
N GLU A 136 6.82 -3.05 -13.44
CA GLU A 136 5.49 -3.15 -12.84
C GLU A 136 5.57 -2.70 -11.38
N VAL A 137 4.66 -1.81 -10.98
CA VAL A 137 4.63 -1.25 -9.62
C VAL A 137 3.24 -1.44 -9.02
N TYR A 138 3.22 -2.07 -7.85
CA TYR A 138 2.00 -2.19 -7.06
C TYR A 138 1.70 -0.87 -6.35
N ASN A 139 0.44 -0.45 -6.43
CA ASN A 139 -0.06 0.75 -5.76
C ASN A 139 -1.36 0.42 -5.01
N LEU A 140 -1.43 0.83 -3.76
CA LEU A 140 -2.68 1.00 -3.02
C LEU A 140 -2.84 2.49 -2.74
N ILE A 141 -3.72 3.13 -3.51
CA ILE A 141 -4.07 4.54 -3.36
C ILE A 141 -5.34 4.60 -2.55
N PHE A 142 -5.37 5.39 -1.47
CA PHE A 142 -6.57 5.60 -0.67
C PHE A 142 -6.66 7.05 -0.24
N PHE A 143 -7.86 7.54 -0.04
CA PHE A 143 -8.10 8.95 0.18
C PHE A 143 -9.38 9.19 0.99
N THR A 144 -9.36 10.28 1.72
CA THR A 144 -10.49 10.80 2.48
C THR A 144 -10.34 12.31 2.63
N ASP A 145 -11.31 12.97 3.25
CA ASP A 145 -11.16 14.36 3.64
C ASP A 145 -10.48 14.49 5.00
N VAL A 146 -9.76 15.60 5.16
CA VAL A 146 -9.16 16.05 6.41
C VAL A 146 -9.33 17.56 6.48
N GLU A 147 -10.04 18.05 7.49
CA GLU A 147 -10.29 19.50 7.69
C GLU A 147 -10.80 20.22 6.41
N GLY A 148 -11.74 19.60 5.70
CA GLY A 148 -12.36 20.18 4.50
C GLY A 148 -11.52 20.08 3.23
N LYS A 149 -10.39 19.35 3.23
CA LYS A 149 -9.51 19.15 2.07
C LYS A 149 -9.26 17.70 1.81
N LEU A 150 -8.99 17.34 0.54
CA LEU A 150 -8.68 15.99 0.13
C LEU A 150 -7.25 15.59 0.56
N LEU A 151 -7.14 14.52 1.34
CA LEU A 151 -5.92 13.81 1.60
C LEU A 151 -5.84 12.57 0.71
N MET A 152 -4.74 12.42 -0.02
CA MET A 152 -4.40 11.21 -0.77
C MET A 152 -3.20 10.53 -0.13
N CYS A 153 -3.32 9.23 0.08
CA CYS A 153 -2.25 8.36 0.57
C CYS A 153 -1.94 7.33 -0.53
N THR A 154 -0.66 7.08 -0.81
CA THR A 154 -0.28 6.07 -1.79
C THR A 154 0.80 5.19 -1.21
N PHE A 155 0.47 3.91 -1.02
CA PHE A 155 1.45 2.87 -0.76
C PHE A 155 1.96 2.31 -2.09
N THR A 156 3.28 2.16 -2.22
CA THR A 156 3.92 1.72 -3.46
C THR A 156 5.03 0.73 -3.15
N CYS A 157 5.10 -0.37 -3.93
CA CYS A 157 6.26 -1.27 -3.95
C CYS A 157 6.44 -1.91 -5.33
N ALA A 158 7.63 -2.47 -5.60
CA ALA A 158 7.84 -3.22 -6.84
C ALA A 158 6.96 -4.48 -6.89
N ASP A 159 6.63 -4.98 -8.08
CA ASP A 159 5.78 -6.15 -8.32
C ASP A 159 6.22 -7.39 -7.55
N ARG A 160 7.53 -7.68 -7.56
CA ARG A 160 8.14 -8.82 -6.84
C ARG A 160 7.95 -8.77 -5.33
N GLN A 161 7.70 -7.60 -4.79
CA GLN A 161 7.53 -7.35 -3.35
C GLN A 161 6.05 -7.33 -2.94
N LYS A 162 5.12 -7.30 -3.91
CA LYS A 162 3.68 -7.31 -3.63
C LYS A 162 3.26 -8.41 -2.66
N PRO A 163 3.73 -9.68 -2.77
CA PRO A 163 3.30 -10.75 -1.85
C PRO A 163 3.59 -10.43 -0.38
N GLU A 164 4.67 -9.70 -0.10
CA GLU A 164 5.05 -9.30 1.25
C GLU A 164 4.25 -8.08 1.73
N TRP A 165 4.04 -7.11 0.83
CA TRP A 165 3.54 -5.79 1.20
C TRP A 165 2.03 -5.58 1.01
N GLU A 166 1.33 -6.43 0.24
CA GLU A 166 -0.09 -6.24 -0.05
C GLU A 166 -0.95 -6.18 1.23
N MET A 167 -0.76 -7.15 2.13
CA MET A 167 -1.52 -7.18 3.39
C MET A 167 -1.13 -6.05 4.32
N VAL A 168 0.14 -5.69 4.36
CA VAL A 168 0.66 -4.55 5.13
C VAL A 168 0.03 -3.24 4.64
N ALA A 169 0.00 -3.01 3.33
CA ALA A 169 -0.62 -1.83 2.73
C ALA A 169 -2.11 -1.71 3.10
N LYS A 170 -2.84 -2.84 3.09
CA LYS A 170 -4.25 -2.89 3.51
C LYS A 170 -4.42 -2.61 5.02
N GLN A 171 -3.52 -3.11 5.85
CA GLN A 171 -3.52 -2.80 7.29
C GLN A 171 -3.26 -1.31 7.53
N ILE A 172 -2.31 -0.71 6.79
CA ILE A 172 -2.04 0.73 6.84
C ILE A 172 -3.30 1.53 6.48
N MET A 173 -3.93 1.24 5.33
CA MET A 173 -5.17 1.90 4.93
C MET A 173 -6.28 1.77 5.99
N ASN A 174 -6.48 0.56 6.53
CA ASN A 174 -7.51 0.28 7.53
C ASN A 174 -7.23 0.93 8.90
N SER A 175 -6.03 1.42 9.13
CA SER A 175 -5.63 2.10 10.36
C SER A 175 -5.84 3.62 10.32
N LEU A 176 -6.22 4.16 9.16
CA LEU A 176 -6.37 5.59 8.96
C LEU A 176 -7.40 6.18 9.94
N LYS A 177 -6.99 7.21 10.65
CA LYS A 177 -7.86 8.06 11.46
C LYS A 177 -7.53 9.50 11.14
N SER A 178 -8.51 10.27 10.74
CA SER A 178 -8.38 11.70 10.50
C SER A 178 -9.28 12.48 11.45
N ASN A 179 -8.81 13.64 11.87
CA ASN A 179 -9.69 14.60 12.50
C ASN A 179 -10.63 15.15 11.44
N GLY A 180 -11.92 15.11 11.70
CA GLY A 180 -12.96 15.65 10.84
C GLY A 180 -13.05 17.15 10.95
#